data_5f1f96c5ac524672ca380b2b851c51b5
#
_entry.id   5f1f96c5ac524672ca380b2b851c51b5
#
_cell.length_a   1.000
_cell.length_b   1.000
_cell.length_c   1.000
_cell.angle_alpha   90.00
_cell.angle_beta   90.00
_cell.angle_gamma   90.00
#
_symmetry.space_group_name_H-M   'P 1'
#
loop_
_entity.id
_entity.type
_entity.pdbx_description
1 polymer ?
#
loop_
_entity_poly.entity_id
_entity_poly.type
_entity_poly.pdbx_seq_one_letter_code
_entity_poly.pdbx_strand_id
1 'polypeptide(L)'
;VARGAIPENPAELLVSERMQQFLAKTSDYDIVLIDTPPVLAVCDATALADSCGTVLLVTRFETTSIAQVLEATAQLKQANARVKGVIFNGIDTDVYRYSLGARAGLYRNASYLDALP
;
A
#
# COMPACT_ATOMS: atom_id res chain seq x y z
N VAL A 1 -7.15 -15.40 -3.34
CA VAL A 1 -7.29 -15.95 -4.71
C VAL A 1 -5.97 -16.59 -5.10
N ALA A 2 -6.02 -17.83 -5.61
CA ALA A 2 -4.83 -18.54 -6.03
C ALA A 2 -4.30 -17.98 -7.38
N ARG A 3 -2.97 -18.05 -7.58
CA ARG A 3 -2.34 -17.67 -8.83
C ARG A 3 -2.77 -18.62 -9.95
N GLY A 4 -3.34 -18.04 -11.02
CA GLY A 4 -3.65 -18.75 -12.26
C GLY A 4 -2.48 -18.81 -13.26
N ALA A 5 -2.77 -19.12 -14.53
CA ALA A 5 -1.81 -19.01 -15.62
C ALA A 5 -1.38 -17.54 -15.79
N ILE A 6 -0.12 -17.34 -16.17
CA ILE A 6 0.41 -15.99 -16.44
C ILE A 6 -0.18 -15.53 -17.77
N PRO A 7 -0.93 -14.41 -17.83
CA PRO A 7 -1.44 -13.86 -19.07
C PRO A 7 -0.30 -13.25 -19.91
N GLU A 8 -0.49 -13.18 -21.23
CA GLU A 8 0.46 -12.53 -22.14
C GLU A 8 0.56 -11.01 -21.86
N ASN A 9 -0.55 -10.38 -21.49
CA ASN A 9 -0.62 -8.96 -21.13
C ASN A 9 -1.33 -8.76 -19.78
N PRO A 10 -0.61 -8.76 -18.65
CA PRO A 10 -1.21 -8.60 -17.32
C PRO A 10 -1.94 -7.27 -17.12
N ALA A 11 -1.40 -6.17 -17.64
CA ALA A 11 -1.98 -4.84 -17.47
C ALA A 11 -3.36 -4.72 -18.16
N GLU A 12 -3.50 -5.30 -19.35
CA GLU A 12 -4.78 -5.31 -20.08
C GLU A 12 -5.84 -6.12 -19.32
N LEU A 13 -5.44 -7.22 -18.69
CA LEU A 13 -6.37 -8.00 -17.86
C LEU A 13 -6.92 -7.18 -16.69
N LEU A 14 -6.07 -6.36 -16.04
CA LEU A 14 -6.44 -5.57 -14.87
C LEU A 14 -7.45 -4.46 -15.18
N VAL A 15 -7.45 -3.92 -16.41
CA VAL A 15 -8.42 -2.90 -16.86
C VAL A 15 -9.61 -3.49 -17.60
N SER A 16 -9.67 -4.82 -17.75
CA SER A 16 -10.71 -5.50 -18.51
C SER A 16 -12.07 -5.53 -17.80
N GLU A 17 -13.15 -5.70 -18.56
CA GLU A 17 -14.49 -5.95 -18.00
C GLU A 17 -14.53 -7.18 -17.08
N ARG A 18 -13.70 -8.20 -17.34
CA ARG A 18 -13.60 -9.38 -16.49
C ARG A 18 -13.12 -9.03 -15.09
N MET A 19 -12.16 -8.11 -14.98
CA MET A 19 -11.69 -7.63 -13.69
C MET A 19 -12.78 -6.85 -12.96
N GLN A 20 -13.53 -5.99 -13.66
CA GLN A 20 -14.67 -5.27 -13.09
C GLN A 20 -15.75 -6.24 -12.58
N GLN A 21 -16.09 -7.26 -13.37
CA GLN A 21 -17.04 -8.30 -12.96
C GLN A 21 -16.53 -9.11 -11.75
N PHE A 22 -15.23 -9.38 -11.69
CA PHE A 22 -14.60 -10.04 -10.54
C PHE A 22 -14.72 -9.19 -9.28
N LEU A 23 -14.39 -7.90 -9.38
CA LEU A 23 -14.52 -6.97 -8.25
C LEU A 23 -15.97 -6.82 -7.79
N ALA A 24 -16.92 -6.77 -8.72
CA ALA A 24 -18.35 -6.73 -8.38
C ALA A 24 -18.80 -7.96 -7.56
N LYS A 25 -18.23 -9.14 -7.79
CA LYS A 25 -18.53 -10.35 -7.01
C LYS A 25 -17.94 -10.33 -5.59
N THR A 26 -17.11 -9.36 -5.29
CA THR A 26 -16.53 -9.21 -3.93
C THR A 26 -17.40 -8.33 -3.02
N SER A 27 -18.57 -7.86 -3.49
CA SER A 27 -19.50 -7.00 -2.73
C SER A 27 -20.05 -7.62 -1.45
N ASP A 28 -20.01 -8.95 -1.34
CA ASP A 28 -20.48 -9.67 -0.14
C ASP A 28 -19.44 -9.66 1.01
N TYR A 29 -18.23 -9.15 0.75
CA TYR A 29 -17.19 -9.04 1.76
C TYR A 29 -17.16 -7.63 2.36
N ASP A 30 -17.01 -7.53 3.67
CA ASP A 30 -16.87 -6.26 4.39
C ASP A 30 -15.62 -5.50 3.99
N ILE A 31 -14.52 -6.23 3.72
CA ILE A 31 -13.22 -5.67 3.33
C ILE A 31 -12.61 -6.56 2.25
N VAL A 32 -12.12 -5.93 1.19
CA VAL A 32 -11.34 -6.57 0.13
C VAL A 32 -9.97 -5.91 0.05
N LEU A 33 -8.91 -6.69 0.24
CA LEU A 33 -7.53 -6.23 0.12
C LEU A 33 -6.95 -6.71 -1.20
N ILE A 34 -6.40 -5.77 -1.97
CA ILE A 34 -5.68 -6.04 -3.21
C ILE A 34 -4.21 -5.76 -2.98
N ASP A 35 -3.40 -6.81 -2.96
CA ASP A 35 -1.94 -6.71 -2.93
C ASP A 35 -1.40 -6.56 -4.35
N THR A 36 -0.50 -5.60 -4.54
CA THR A 36 0.06 -5.25 -5.85
C THR A 36 1.58 -5.20 -5.81
N PRO A 37 2.25 -5.42 -6.95
CA PRO A 37 3.66 -5.12 -7.09
C PRO A 37 3.97 -3.63 -6.80
N PRO A 38 5.26 -3.28 -6.58
CA PRO A 38 5.64 -1.89 -6.33
C PRO A 38 5.20 -0.96 -7.46
N VAL A 39 4.54 0.15 -7.12
CA VAL A 39 3.97 1.12 -8.08
C VAL A 39 5.02 1.73 -9.02
N LEU A 40 6.27 1.88 -8.57
CA LEU A 40 7.37 2.42 -9.40
C LEU A 40 8.00 1.37 -10.32
N ALA A 41 7.66 0.09 -10.17
CA ALA A 41 8.23 -0.98 -10.99
C ALA A 41 7.33 -1.36 -12.17
N VAL A 42 6.01 -1.38 -11.96
CA VAL A 42 5.00 -1.81 -12.95
C VAL A 42 3.72 -0.99 -12.82
N CYS A 43 2.93 -0.96 -13.88
CA CYS A 43 1.67 -0.18 -13.93
C CYS A 43 0.46 -0.86 -13.25
N ASP A 44 0.60 -2.06 -12.71
CA ASP A 44 -0.50 -2.87 -12.17
C ASP A 44 -1.27 -2.12 -11.05
N ALA A 45 -0.54 -1.50 -10.13
CA ALA A 45 -1.13 -0.73 -9.04
C ALA A 45 -1.92 0.48 -9.55
N THR A 46 -1.40 1.20 -10.56
CA THR A 46 -2.07 2.35 -11.15
C THR A 46 -3.28 1.94 -11.98
N ALA A 47 -3.23 0.78 -12.66
CA ALA A 47 -4.34 0.24 -13.42
C ALA A 47 -5.57 -0.10 -12.55
N LEU A 48 -5.34 -0.52 -11.30
CA LEU A 48 -6.41 -0.89 -10.36
C LEU A 48 -6.84 0.27 -9.44
N ALA A 49 -6.04 1.32 -9.35
CA ALA A 49 -6.17 2.36 -8.33
C ALA A 49 -7.52 3.08 -8.33
N ASP A 50 -8.08 3.37 -9.53
CA ASP A 50 -9.38 4.03 -9.68
C ASP A 50 -10.56 3.14 -9.24
N SER A 51 -10.40 1.82 -9.33
CA SER A 51 -11.40 0.83 -8.89
C SER A 51 -11.41 0.64 -7.37
N CYS A 52 -10.45 1.19 -6.64
CA CYS A 52 -10.31 1.03 -5.21
C CYS A 52 -10.90 2.22 -4.43
N GLY A 53 -11.66 1.96 -3.37
CA GLY A 53 -12.17 2.99 -2.47
C GLY A 53 -11.07 3.68 -1.66
N THR A 54 -9.99 2.98 -1.38
CA THR A 54 -8.85 3.47 -0.60
C THR A 54 -7.57 2.82 -1.10
N VAL A 55 -6.51 3.61 -1.22
CA VAL A 55 -5.15 3.15 -1.50
C VAL A 55 -4.24 3.51 -0.33
N LEU A 56 -3.48 2.54 0.13
CA LEU A 56 -2.44 2.71 1.15
C LEU A 56 -1.08 2.44 0.51
N LEU A 57 -0.17 3.41 0.58
CA LEU A 57 1.19 3.25 0.09
C LEU A 57 2.06 2.62 1.16
N VAL A 58 2.59 1.43 0.91
CA VAL A 58 3.50 0.76 1.84
C VAL A 58 4.94 1.16 1.53
N THR A 59 5.63 1.69 2.51
CA THR A 59 7.04 2.07 2.45
C THR A 59 7.85 1.26 3.45
N ARG A 60 9.15 1.07 3.20
CA ARG A 60 10.03 0.32 4.09
C ARG A 60 11.08 1.23 4.70
N PHE A 61 11.25 1.10 6.03
CA PHE A 61 12.27 1.80 6.81
C PHE A 61 13.66 1.54 6.22
N GLU A 62 14.50 2.57 6.16
CA GLU A 62 15.89 2.54 5.64
C GLU A 62 16.04 2.04 4.19
N THR A 63 14.93 1.77 3.48
CA THR A 63 14.96 1.27 2.10
C THR A 63 14.26 2.23 1.14
N THR A 64 13.09 2.74 1.52
CA THR A 64 12.29 3.63 0.66
C THR A 64 12.69 5.09 0.90
N SER A 65 13.20 5.77 -0.12
CA SER A 65 13.56 7.18 -0.05
C SER A 65 12.33 8.10 -0.14
N ILE A 66 12.46 9.32 0.39
CA ILE A 66 11.40 10.34 0.27
C ILE A 66 11.08 10.63 -1.20
N ALA A 67 12.09 10.68 -2.07
CA ALA A 67 11.90 10.90 -3.50
C ALA A 67 11.00 9.82 -4.13
N GLN A 68 11.22 8.54 -3.79
CA GLN A 68 10.38 7.43 -4.25
C GLN A 68 8.93 7.55 -3.74
N VAL A 69 8.74 7.98 -2.49
CA VAL A 69 7.38 8.20 -1.93
C VAL A 69 6.65 9.30 -2.69
N LEU A 70 7.33 10.41 -2.98
CA LEU A 70 6.75 11.53 -3.74
C LEU A 70 6.40 11.11 -5.16
N GLU A 71 7.29 10.40 -5.85
CA GLU A 71 7.08 9.90 -7.21
C GLU A 71 5.91 8.90 -7.25
N ALA A 72 5.90 7.90 -6.36
CA ALA A 72 4.81 6.93 -6.25
C ALA A 72 3.46 7.62 -5.99
N THR A 73 3.45 8.61 -5.11
CA THR A 73 2.23 9.38 -4.80
C THR A 73 1.76 10.17 -6.02
N ALA A 74 2.68 10.75 -6.80
CA ALA A 74 2.35 11.48 -8.02
C ALA A 74 1.75 10.56 -9.08
N GLN A 75 2.34 9.38 -9.31
CA GLN A 75 1.81 8.39 -10.26
C GLN A 75 0.40 7.90 -9.85
N LEU A 76 0.21 7.58 -8.56
CA LEU A 76 -1.10 7.17 -8.04
C LEU A 76 -2.15 8.27 -8.19
N LYS A 77 -1.79 9.54 -7.95
CA LYS A 77 -2.70 10.68 -8.17
C LYS A 77 -3.09 10.83 -9.64
N GLN A 78 -2.15 10.66 -10.57
CA GLN A 78 -2.44 10.69 -12.00
C GLN A 78 -3.41 9.59 -12.43
N ALA A 79 -3.40 8.45 -11.73
CA ALA A 79 -4.32 7.33 -11.91
C ALA A 79 -5.63 7.48 -11.09
N ASN A 80 -5.99 8.68 -10.63
CA ASN A 80 -7.17 8.97 -9.79
C ASN A 80 -7.24 8.18 -8.48
N ALA A 81 -6.12 7.63 -8.01
CA ALA A 81 -6.08 6.86 -6.78
C ALA A 81 -6.45 7.69 -5.55
N ARG A 82 -7.28 7.13 -4.69
CA ARG A 82 -7.64 7.73 -3.39
C ARG A 82 -6.61 7.34 -2.33
N VAL A 83 -5.40 7.89 -2.43
CA VAL A 83 -4.33 7.64 -1.43
C VAL A 83 -4.73 8.27 -0.10
N LYS A 84 -4.98 7.45 0.91
CA LYS A 84 -5.43 7.86 2.25
C LYS A 84 -4.32 7.87 3.28
N GLY A 85 -3.21 7.21 3.01
CA GLY A 85 -2.10 7.19 3.95
C GLY A 85 -0.91 6.38 3.46
N VAL A 86 0.12 6.41 4.29
CA VAL A 86 1.36 5.65 4.10
C VAL A 86 1.53 4.71 5.29
N ILE A 87 1.81 3.44 5.00
CA ILE A 87 2.21 2.47 6.01
C ILE A 87 3.73 2.40 6.01
N PHE A 88 4.34 2.69 7.15
CA PHE A 88 5.78 2.64 7.32
C PHE A 88 6.17 1.30 7.96
N ASN A 89 6.65 0.38 7.14
CA ASN A 89 6.91 -1.01 7.52
C ASN A 89 8.40 -1.26 7.79
N GLY A 90 8.69 -2.34 8.53
CA GLY A 90 10.05 -2.80 8.81
C GLY A 90 10.84 -1.90 9.75
N ILE A 91 10.15 -1.17 10.64
CA ILE A 91 10.81 -0.38 11.69
C ILE A 91 11.39 -1.33 12.72
N ASP A 92 12.71 -1.23 12.96
CA ASP A 92 13.35 -1.85 14.11
C ASP A 92 12.94 -1.07 15.36
N THR A 93 12.17 -1.72 16.24
CA THR A 93 11.65 -1.09 17.46
C THR A 93 12.73 -0.64 18.42
N ASP A 94 13.90 -1.29 18.43
CA ASP A 94 15.01 -0.93 19.31
C ASP A 94 15.72 0.33 18.81
N VAL A 95 15.95 0.43 17.50
CA VAL A 95 16.48 1.65 16.86
C VAL A 95 15.50 2.80 17.01
N TYR A 96 14.21 2.54 16.86
CA TYR A 96 13.18 3.55 17.02
C TYR A 96 13.05 4.05 18.46
N ARG A 97 13.13 3.17 19.46
CA ARG A 97 13.15 3.53 20.88
C ARG A 97 14.36 4.41 21.22
N TYR A 98 15.52 4.12 20.66
CA TYR A 98 16.74 4.90 20.88
C TYR A 98 16.65 6.30 20.26
N SER A 99 16.10 6.41 19.05
CA SER A 99 15.90 7.70 18.35
C SER A 99 14.79 8.55 18.98
N LEU A 100 13.74 7.93 19.52
CA LEU A 100 12.66 8.59 20.25
C LEU A 100 13.08 8.94 21.68
N GLY A 101 13.96 8.18 22.33
CA GLY A 101 14.49 8.49 23.66
C GLY A 101 15.11 9.88 23.71
N ALA A 102 15.72 10.34 22.62
CA ALA A 102 16.22 11.71 22.46
C ALA A 102 15.11 12.77 22.21
N ARG A 103 13.89 12.35 21.83
CA ARG A 103 12.72 13.22 21.55
C ARG A 103 11.46 12.85 22.34
N ALA A 104 11.55 11.94 23.29
CA ALA A 104 10.42 11.34 24.03
C ALA A 104 9.59 12.33 24.88
N GLY A 105 9.87 13.62 24.85
CA GLY A 105 9.01 14.64 25.41
C GLY A 105 7.72 14.90 24.63
N LEU A 106 7.61 14.45 23.37
CA LEU A 106 6.49 14.83 22.47
C LEU A 106 5.44 13.74 22.22
N TYR A 107 5.72 12.45 22.50
CA TYR A 107 4.77 11.36 22.25
C TYR A 107 4.65 10.43 23.47
N ARG A 108 4.04 10.91 24.54
CA ARG A 108 3.67 10.11 25.71
C ARG A 108 2.32 9.40 25.51
N ASN A 109 2.24 8.49 24.54
CA ASN A 109 1.18 7.48 24.50
C ASN A 109 1.84 6.09 24.30
N ALA A 110 2.57 5.68 25.34
CA ALA A 110 3.27 4.39 25.38
C ALA A 110 2.36 3.16 25.51
N SER A 111 1.05 3.34 25.63
CA SER A 111 0.10 2.24 25.84
C SER A 111 -0.15 1.35 24.62
N TYR A 112 0.31 1.75 23.44
CA TYR A 112 0.18 0.93 22.22
C TYR A 112 1.33 -0.05 21.99
N LEU A 113 2.50 0.17 22.62
CA LEU A 113 3.69 -0.67 22.39
C LEU A 113 3.73 -1.91 23.29
N ASP A 114 2.99 -1.91 24.39
CA ASP A 114 2.90 -3.04 25.32
C ASP A 114 1.87 -4.11 24.90
N ALA A 115 1.13 -3.87 23.81
CA ALA A 115 0.10 -4.76 23.28
C ALA A 115 0.53 -5.57 22.04
N LEU A 116 1.78 -5.47 21.61
CA LEU A 116 2.31 -6.28 20.52
C LEU A 116 2.98 -7.53 21.07
N PRO A 117 2.63 -8.74 20.55
CA PRO A 117 3.22 -10.00 20.98
C PRO A 117 4.70 -10.10 20.63
#